data_733affa390ae9605b447696ad2de99fd
#
_entry.id   733affa390ae9605b447696ad2de99fd
#
_cell.length_a   1.000
_cell.length_b   1.000
_cell.length_c   1.000
_cell.angle_alpha   90.00
_cell.angle_beta   90.00
_cell.angle_gamma   90.00
#
_symmetry.space_group_name_H-M   'P 1'
#
loop_
_entity.id
_entity.type
_entity.pdbx_description
1 polymer ?
#
loop_
_entity_poly.entity_id
_entity_poly.type
_entity_poly.pdbx_seq_one_letter_code
_entity_poly.pdbx_strand_id
1 'polypeptide(L)'
;MVPTMTRCRIASDADYLSKLELEEVTHQLKELTPKLAIEHVFADDGKPGVDVANAPNSPSRVAGLMKGLIDGEFDALVVNAAYLPSKLPGGLTIGAITDRLTPYEVLISNDCLLDELPEHASVAASDIRREAQLLYYRSDLKIARAKGSVDSVIQKVKNRKLDAAVLAASDVERLKKQDYVVEFLTCSICIPAAGQGSLAVLVRSDEEQVKKAIRGINHPASYSEIIAEWAFLDHLGAPEHAPVGALGSIEGKVLELEGMIASPDGTERIHSVVKGSVGHEVELGEKLAQEVLDAGGRDLLQEPDLR
;
A
#
# COMPACT_ATOMS: atom_id res chain seq x y z
N MET A 1 -17.66 30.60 17.88
CA MET A 1 -16.85 30.30 16.68
C MET A 1 -15.73 29.36 17.09
N VAL A 2 -15.64 28.20 16.51
CA VAL A 2 -14.48 27.32 16.70
C VAL A 2 -13.30 28.04 16.04
N PRO A 3 -12.17 28.26 16.71
CA PRO A 3 -11.02 28.91 16.10
C PRO A 3 -10.58 28.13 14.87
N THR A 4 -10.37 28.84 13.75
CA THR A 4 -9.89 28.21 12.52
C THR A 4 -8.42 27.86 12.72
N MET A 5 -8.06 26.63 12.42
CA MET A 5 -6.67 26.16 12.49
C MET A 5 -5.79 27.01 11.56
N THR A 6 -4.71 27.56 12.09
CA THR A 6 -3.80 28.42 11.34
C THR A 6 -2.48 27.74 11.00
N ARG A 7 -2.11 26.65 11.70
CA ARG A 7 -0.88 25.89 11.51
C ARG A 7 -1.18 24.39 11.67
N CYS A 8 -0.57 23.55 10.86
CA CYS A 8 -0.64 22.10 10.93
C CYS A 8 0.76 21.51 10.68
N ARG A 9 1.23 20.68 11.61
CA ARG A 9 2.46 19.91 11.45
C ARG A 9 2.09 18.57 10.84
N ILE A 10 2.58 18.28 9.64
CA ILE A 10 2.29 17.04 8.93
C ILE A 10 3.58 16.26 8.77
N ALA A 11 3.56 15.00 9.22
CA ALA A 11 4.72 14.12 9.17
C ALA A 11 4.65 13.11 8.03
N SER A 12 5.82 12.64 7.60
CA SER A 12 6.02 11.45 6.77
C SER A 12 7.33 10.78 7.13
N ASP A 13 7.62 9.63 6.52
CA ASP A 13 8.97 9.06 6.54
C ASP A 13 9.97 10.00 5.80
N ALA A 14 11.27 9.81 6.06
CA ALA A 14 12.32 10.70 5.57
C ALA A 14 12.89 10.30 4.19
N ASP A 15 12.47 9.17 3.61
CA ASP A 15 12.92 8.75 2.29
C ASP A 15 12.36 9.64 1.18
N TYR A 16 12.95 9.52 -0.01
CA TYR A 16 12.62 10.43 -1.12
C TYR A 16 11.17 10.27 -1.62
N LEU A 17 10.65 9.04 -1.68
CA LEU A 17 9.28 8.79 -2.13
C LEU A 17 8.27 9.36 -1.13
N SER A 18 8.46 9.09 0.17
CA SER A 18 7.60 9.62 1.24
C SER A 18 7.58 11.15 1.29
N LYS A 19 8.70 11.80 0.94
CA LYS A 19 8.72 13.27 0.79
C LYS A 19 7.86 13.76 -0.37
N LEU A 20 7.89 13.09 -1.51
CA LEU A 20 7.02 13.40 -2.64
C LEU A 20 5.54 13.18 -2.29
N GLU A 21 5.23 12.10 -1.56
CA GLU A 21 3.89 11.82 -1.06
C GLU A 21 3.39 12.92 -0.12
N LEU A 22 4.24 13.41 0.79
CA LEU A 22 3.90 14.54 1.67
C LEU A 22 3.70 15.84 0.88
N GLU A 23 4.53 16.09 -0.12
CA GLU A 23 4.39 17.26 -1.00
C GLU A 23 3.07 17.22 -1.78
N GLU A 24 2.68 16.05 -2.31
CA GLU A 24 1.41 15.84 -3.01
C GLU A 24 0.21 16.21 -2.12
N VAL A 25 0.15 15.66 -0.89
CA VAL A 25 -0.91 15.96 0.09
C VAL A 25 -0.89 17.44 0.49
N THR A 26 0.28 18.00 0.73
CA THR A 26 0.42 19.40 1.12
C THR A 26 -0.05 20.35 0.02
N HIS A 27 0.23 20.03 -1.24
CA HIS A 27 -0.24 20.81 -2.38
C HIS A 27 -1.77 20.84 -2.44
N GLN A 28 -2.42 19.69 -2.35
CA GLN A 28 -3.88 19.57 -2.32
C GLN A 28 -4.50 20.36 -1.15
N LEU A 29 -3.89 20.27 0.05
CA LEU A 29 -4.36 21.02 1.22
C LEU A 29 -4.23 22.53 1.04
N LYS A 30 -3.14 23.01 0.43
CA LYS A 30 -2.92 24.45 0.18
C LYS A 30 -3.90 25.01 -0.85
N GLU A 31 -4.30 24.23 -1.84
CA GLU A 31 -5.32 24.65 -2.80
C GLU A 31 -6.68 24.88 -2.11
N LEU A 32 -7.06 23.99 -1.18
CA LEU A 32 -8.33 24.08 -0.46
C LEU A 32 -8.29 25.08 0.72
N THR A 33 -7.14 25.19 1.36
CA THR A 33 -6.94 26.01 2.56
C THR A 33 -5.68 26.88 2.45
N PRO A 34 -5.66 27.93 1.58
CA PRO A 34 -4.45 28.71 1.30
C PRO A 34 -3.85 29.43 2.52
N LYS A 35 -4.67 29.65 3.57
CA LYS A 35 -4.25 30.33 4.80
C LYS A 35 -3.68 29.40 5.86
N LEU A 36 -3.73 28.08 5.65
CA LEU A 36 -3.18 27.11 6.58
C LEU A 36 -1.65 27.07 6.40
N ALA A 37 -0.91 27.43 7.44
CA ALA A 37 0.53 27.23 7.48
C ALA A 37 0.81 25.73 7.72
N ILE A 38 1.44 25.07 6.75
CA ILE A 38 1.82 23.67 6.86
C ILE A 38 3.32 23.58 7.14
N GLU A 39 3.67 22.82 8.17
CA GLU A 39 5.04 22.50 8.53
C GLU A 39 5.28 21.01 8.29
N HIS A 40 6.31 20.68 7.51
CA HIS A 40 6.71 19.30 7.27
C HIS A 40 7.58 18.80 8.42
N VAL A 41 7.25 17.61 8.91
CA VAL A 41 8.02 16.89 9.93
C VAL A 41 8.47 15.55 9.31
N PHE A 42 9.78 15.32 9.31
CA PHE A 42 10.32 14.05 8.81
C PHE A 42 10.76 13.18 9.98
N ALA A 43 10.50 11.87 9.88
CA ALA A 43 11.00 10.91 10.84
C ALA A 43 12.54 11.04 10.90
N ASP A 44 13.06 11.47 12.04
CA ASP A 44 14.51 11.64 12.23
C ASP A 44 15.12 10.28 12.58
N ASP A 45 16.11 9.86 11.81
CA ASP A 45 16.85 8.60 11.99
C ASP A 45 17.59 8.50 13.36
N GLY A 46 17.52 9.53 14.17
CA GLY A 46 18.17 9.60 15.50
C GLY A 46 17.21 9.51 16.70
N LYS A 47 15.88 9.44 16.52
CA LYS A 47 14.95 9.37 17.65
C LYS A 47 14.76 7.95 18.18
N PRO A 48 14.66 7.76 19.52
CA PRO A 48 14.35 6.46 20.11
C PRO A 48 12.98 5.96 19.63
N GLY A 49 12.95 4.79 18.99
CA GLY A 49 11.73 4.15 18.50
C GLY A 49 11.63 4.04 16.99
N VAL A 50 12.46 4.75 16.22
CA VAL A 50 12.60 4.56 14.77
C VAL A 50 13.85 3.70 14.53
N ASP A 51 13.65 2.45 14.18
CA ASP A 51 14.74 1.54 13.87
C ASP A 51 15.30 1.83 12.46
N VAL A 52 16.47 2.47 12.41
CA VAL A 52 17.18 2.85 11.18
C VAL A 52 17.55 1.64 10.31
N ALA A 53 17.58 0.44 10.89
CA ALA A 53 17.91 -0.80 10.18
C ALA A 53 16.80 -1.29 9.26
N ASN A 54 15.57 -0.76 9.39
CA ASN A 54 14.42 -1.18 8.60
C ASN A 54 14.28 -0.36 7.32
N ALA A 55 13.79 -1.02 6.26
CA ALA A 55 13.48 -0.36 5.00
C ALA A 55 12.46 0.79 5.21
N PRO A 56 12.51 1.86 4.39
CA PRO A 56 11.46 2.88 4.36
C PRO A 56 10.07 2.23 4.29
N ASN A 57 9.10 2.83 4.98
CA ASN A 57 7.73 2.32 5.05
C ASN A 57 7.58 0.88 5.58
N SER A 58 8.58 0.36 6.30
CA SER A 58 8.42 -0.91 7.00
C SER A 58 7.37 -0.79 8.11
N PRO A 59 6.68 -1.89 8.48
CA PRO A 59 5.65 -1.87 9.53
C PRO A 59 6.12 -1.27 10.85
N SER A 60 7.36 -1.52 11.25
CA SER A 60 7.92 -0.95 12.47
C SER A 60 8.15 0.57 12.37
N ARG A 61 8.54 1.09 11.20
CA ARG A 61 8.68 2.54 10.98
C ARG A 61 7.32 3.22 10.98
N VAL A 62 6.34 2.66 10.28
CA VAL A 62 4.96 3.18 10.28
C VAL A 62 4.36 3.15 11.68
N ALA A 63 4.58 2.07 12.45
CA ALA A 63 4.16 1.99 13.86
C ALA A 63 4.82 3.07 14.74
N GLY A 64 6.10 3.35 14.53
CA GLY A 64 6.82 4.44 15.19
C GLY A 64 6.24 5.83 14.89
N LEU A 65 5.92 6.09 13.62
CA LEU A 65 5.26 7.32 13.18
C LEU A 65 3.84 7.43 13.77
N MET A 66 3.05 6.37 13.76
CA MET A 66 1.72 6.36 14.40
C MET A 66 1.82 6.66 15.89
N LYS A 67 2.84 6.13 16.58
CA LYS A 67 3.09 6.46 17.99
C LYS A 67 3.42 7.95 18.18
N GLY A 68 4.28 8.54 17.34
CA GLY A 68 4.57 9.97 17.39
C GLY A 68 3.32 10.84 17.18
N LEU A 69 2.39 10.41 16.32
CA LEU A 69 1.11 11.08 16.14
C LEU A 69 0.23 11.00 17.39
N ILE A 70 0.16 9.84 18.05
CA ILE A 70 -0.56 9.65 19.33
C ILE A 70 0.06 10.54 20.41
N ASP A 71 1.37 10.58 20.51
CA ASP A 71 2.10 11.37 21.51
C ASP A 71 2.05 12.89 21.23
N GLY A 72 1.45 13.34 20.11
CA GLY A 72 1.26 14.74 19.75
C GLY A 72 2.53 15.45 19.23
N GLU A 73 3.52 14.70 18.76
CA GLU A 73 4.73 15.26 18.15
C GLU A 73 4.42 16.04 16.87
N PHE A 74 3.34 15.67 16.17
CA PHE A 74 2.79 16.32 14.99
C PHE A 74 1.26 16.13 14.96
N ASP A 75 0.59 16.77 14.01
CA ASP A 75 -0.87 16.89 14.00
C ASP A 75 -1.52 15.92 13.01
N ALA A 76 -0.80 15.55 11.95
CA ALA A 76 -1.21 14.57 10.95
C ALA A 76 -0.01 13.77 10.44
N LEU A 77 -0.27 12.57 9.92
CA LEU A 77 0.72 11.67 9.32
C LEU A 77 0.26 11.28 7.93
N VAL A 78 1.12 11.51 6.93
CA VAL A 78 0.95 11.02 5.57
C VAL A 78 1.74 9.71 5.41
N VAL A 79 1.07 8.69 4.90
CA VAL A 79 1.67 7.39 4.63
C VAL A 79 0.97 6.74 3.45
N ASN A 80 1.68 5.96 2.65
CA ASN A 80 1.07 5.13 1.63
C ASN A 80 0.11 4.12 2.29
N ALA A 81 -1.15 4.10 1.84
CA ALA A 81 -2.19 3.31 2.47
C ALA A 81 -1.88 1.79 2.49
N ALA A 82 -1.04 1.32 1.56
CA ALA A 82 -0.59 -0.07 1.51
C ALA A 82 0.29 -0.51 2.68
N TYR A 83 0.85 0.45 3.43
CA TYR A 83 1.71 0.15 4.60
C TYR A 83 0.98 0.29 5.94
N LEU A 84 -0.31 0.64 5.89
CA LEU A 84 -1.11 0.70 7.10
C LEU A 84 -1.60 -0.70 7.52
N PRO A 85 -1.65 -0.97 8.83
CA PRO A 85 -2.33 -2.15 9.31
C PRO A 85 -3.84 -2.03 9.01
N SER A 86 -4.50 -3.16 8.76
CA SER A 86 -5.96 -3.20 8.55
C SER A 86 -6.74 -2.59 9.73
N LYS A 87 -6.14 -2.59 10.92
CA LYS A 87 -6.70 -2.02 12.14
C LYS A 87 -5.76 -1.00 12.76
N LEU A 88 -6.20 0.25 12.79
CA LEU A 88 -5.40 1.33 13.38
C LEU A 88 -5.33 1.20 14.91
N PRO A 89 -4.20 1.63 15.52
CA PRO A 89 -4.12 1.77 16.98
C PRO A 89 -5.20 2.71 17.54
N GLY A 90 -5.66 2.41 18.75
CA GLY A 90 -6.62 3.27 19.45
C GLY A 90 -6.12 4.71 19.56
N GLY A 91 -7.03 5.67 19.39
CA GLY A 91 -6.70 7.11 19.39
C GLY A 91 -6.38 7.69 18.03
N LEU A 92 -6.23 6.87 16.98
CA LEU A 92 -6.04 7.32 15.60
C LEU A 92 -7.28 7.06 14.74
N THR A 93 -7.42 7.86 13.70
CA THR A 93 -8.43 7.68 12.65
C THR A 93 -7.89 8.16 11.30
N ILE A 94 -8.52 7.70 10.23
CA ILE A 94 -8.26 8.19 8.88
C ILE A 94 -8.95 9.56 8.75
N GLY A 95 -8.16 10.59 8.51
CA GLY A 95 -8.66 11.93 8.20
C GLY A 95 -9.05 12.08 6.75
N ALA A 96 -8.29 11.47 5.83
CA ALA A 96 -8.55 11.41 4.40
C ALA A 96 -7.80 10.26 3.73
N ILE A 97 -8.35 9.80 2.61
CA ILE A 97 -7.67 9.00 1.59
C ILE A 97 -7.64 9.84 0.32
N THR A 98 -6.47 9.97 -0.30
CA THR A 98 -6.33 10.72 -1.56
C THR A 98 -6.93 9.98 -2.74
N ASP A 99 -7.11 10.67 -3.85
CA ASP A 99 -7.43 10.03 -5.13
C ASP A 99 -6.38 8.95 -5.44
N ARG A 100 -6.85 7.82 -5.95
CA ARG A 100 -6.03 6.62 -6.14
C ARG A 100 -5.31 6.70 -7.48
N LEU A 101 -3.99 6.72 -7.44
CA LEU A 101 -3.17 6.46 -8.63
C LEU A 101 -3.33 5.01 -9.08
N THR A 102 -2.72 4.66 -10.20
CA THR A 102 -2.76 3.29 -10.74
C THR A 102 -2.38 2.26 -9.67
N PRO A 103 -3.32 1.40 -9.23
CA PRO A 103 -3.07 0.46 -8.13
C PRO A 103 -2.29 -0.79 -8.56
N TYR A 104 -2.16 -1.04 -9.86
CA TYR A 104 -1.56 -2.25 -10.40
C TYR A 104 -0.05 -2.34 -10.18
N GLU A 105 0.47 -3.55 -10.37
CA GLU A 105 1.91 -3.78 -10.47
C GLU A 105 2.38 -3.55 -11.90
N VAL A 106 3.64 -3.16 -12.05
CA VAL A 106 4.30 -3.00 -13.35
C VAL A 106 5.58 -3.79 -13.44
N LEU A 107 5.84 -4.31 -14.62
CA LEU A 107 7.10 -4.94 -14.97
C LEU A 107 8.07 -3.90 -15.54
N ILE A 108 9.24 -3.84 -14.95
CA ILE A 108 10.42 -3.17 -15.49
C ILE A 108 11.36 -4.23 -16.01
N SER A 109 11.67 -4.21 -17.30
CA SER A 109 12.62 -5.14 -17.93
C SER A 109 13.40 -4.44 -19.03
N ASN A 110 14.30 -5.16 -19.71
CA ASN A 110 14.97 -4.68 -20.90
C ASN A 110 14.21 -5.17 -22.16
N ASP A 111 13.04 -4.58 -22.42
CA ASP A 111 12.19 -4.78 -23.60
C ASP A 111 11.51 -6.17 -23.72
N CYS A 112 11.43 -6.94 -22.62
CA CYS A 112 10.74 -8.24 -22.58
C CYS A 112 9.48 -8.16 -21.70
N LEU A 113 8.36 -8.72 -22.15
CA LEU A 113 7.19 -8.99 -21.32
C LEU A 113 7.48 -10.10 -20.32
N LEU A 114 6.62 -10.26 -19.30
CA LEU A 114 6.82 -11.28 -18.27
C LEU A 114 6.89 -12.70 -18.86
N ASP A 115 6.05 -12.99 -19.86
CA ASP A 115 6.03 -14.28 -20.53
C ASP A 115 7.23 -14.52 -21.47
N GLU A 116 7.88 -13.44 -21.90
CA GLU A 116 9.04 -13.48 -22.80
C GLU A 116 10.38 -13.54 -22.04
N LEU A 117 10.36 -13.40 -20.72
CA LEU A 117 11.57 -13.53 -19.93
C LEU A 117 12.13 -14.96 -20.07
N PRO A 118 13.47 -15.10 -20.11
CA PRO A 118 14.10 -16.42 -20.24
C PRO A 118 13.74 -17.34 -19.06
N GLU A 119 13.86 -18.64 -19.25
CA GLU A 119 13.76 -19.59 -18.15
C GLU A 119 14.75 -19.24 -17.02
N HIS A 120 14.28 -19.32 -15.78
CA HIS A 120 15.03 -18.97 -14.58
C HIS A 120 15.47 -17.50 -14.52
N ALA A 121 14.75 -16.61 -15.18
CA ALA A 121 15.02 -15.17 -15.11
C ALA A 121 15.01 -14.67 -13.67
N SER A 122 15.96 -13.79 -13.36
CA SER A 122 16.06 -13.13 -12.05
C SER A 122 15.12 -11.91 -11.98
N VAL A 123 14.03 -12.04 -11.22
CA VAL A 123 13.02 -10.99 -11.07
C VAL A 123 13.05 -10.43 -9.66
N ALA A 124 13.22 -9.12 -9.54
CA ALA A 124 13.13 -8.45 -8.24
C ALA A 124 11.67 -8.29 -7.80
N ALA A 125 11.37 -8.72 -6.57
CA ALA A 125 10.12 -8.44 -5.87
C ALA A 125 10.43 -7.96 -4.45
N SER A 126 9.66 -6.97 -3.96
CA SER A 126 9.94 -6.34 -2.65
C SER A 126 9.26 -7.03 -1.47
N ASP A 127 8.22 -7.81 -1.73
CA ASP A 127 7.38 -8.43 -0.70
C ASP A 127 6.94 -9.83 -1.10
N ILE A 128 6.55 -10.62 -0.07
CA ILE A 128 6.14 -12.02 -0.22
C ILE A 128 4.88 -12.18 -1.08
N ARG A 129 3.99 -11.19 -1.12
CA ARG A 129 2.77 -11.20 -1.94
C ARG A 129 3.11 -11.21 -3.44
N ARG A 130 4.06 -10.34 -3.87
CA ARG A 130 4.56 -10.35 -5.25
C ARG A 130 5.32 -11.63 -5.55
N GLU A 131 6.23 -12.04 -4.64
CA GLU A 131 7.01 -13.26 -4.78
C GLU A 131 6.11 -14.48 -5.02
N ALA A 132 5.14 -14.72 -4.14
CA ALA A 132 4.24 -15.87 -4.24
C ALA A 132 3.41 -15.87 -5.53
N GLN A 133 2.87 -14.71 -5.93
CA GLN A 133 2.05 -14.62 -7.14
C GLN A 133 2.86 -14.79 -8.43
N LEU A 134 4.08 -14.23 -8.46
CA LEU A 134 4.99 -14.43 -9.58
C LEU A 134 5.40 -15.90 -9.73
N LEU A 135 5.70 -16.58 -8.62
CA LEU A 135 6.04 -18.01 -8.62
C LEU A 135 4.84 -18.88 -8.98
N TYR A 136 3.62 -18.50 -8.56
CA TYR A 136 2.40 -19.19 -8.99
C TYR A 136 2.18 -19.08 -10.49
N TYR A 137 2.45 -17.92 -11.08
CA TYR A 137 2.29 -17.67 -12.50
C TYR A 137 3.42 -18.28 -13.35
N ARG A 138 4.68 -18.14 -12.90
CA ARG A 138 5.93 -18.59 -13.53
C ARG A 138 6.83 -19.24 -12.49
N SER A 139 6.63 -20.52 -12.22
CA SER A 139 7.36 -21.27 -11.17
C SER A 139 8.85 -21.44 -11.43
N ASP A 140 9.30 -21.16 -12.66
CA ASP A 140 10.72 -21.20 -13.05
C ASP A 140 11.49 -19.95 -12.64
N LEU A 141 10.83 -18.85 -12.30
CA LEU A 141 11.49 -17.59 -11.98
C LEU A 141 12.37 -17.68 -10.72
N LYS A 142 13.47 -16.94 -10.74
CA LYS A 142 14.32 -16.74 -9.56
C LYS A 142 14.01 -15.39 -8.93
N ILE A 143 13.28 -15.42 -7.83
CA ILE A 143 12.90 -14.18 -7.15
C ILE A 143 14.07 -13.64 -6.34
N ALA A 144 14.45 -12.40 -6.66
CA ALA A 144 15.45 -11.64 -5.93
C ALA A 144 14.76 -10.62 -5.02
N ARG A 145 14.93 -10.73 -3.70
CA ARG A 145 14.37 -9.72 -2.79
C ARG A 145 15.06 -8.38 -3.04
N ALA A 146 14.30 -7.44 -3.62
CA ALA A 146 14.80 -6.11 -3.94
C ALA A 146 15.02 -5.30 -2.65
N LYS A 147 16.28 -4.93 -2.39
CA LYS A 147 16.63 -3.95 -1.35
C LYS A 147 17.02 -2.65 -2.02
N GLY A 148 16.56 -1.53 -1.46
CA GLY A 148 16.88 -0.18 -1.92
C GLY A 148 15.70 0.55 -2.55
N SER A 149 15.94 1.78 -3.03
CA SER A 149 14.94 2.61 -3.66
C SER A 149 14.52 2.07 -5.04
N VAL A 150 13.34 2.48 -5.51
CA VAL A 150 12.83 2.18 -6.86
C VAL A 150 13.87 2.48 -7.93
N ASP A 151 14.53 3.65 -7.86
CA ASP A 151 15.62 4.01 -8.77
C ASP A 151 16.77 3.00 -8.76
N SER A 152 17.17 2.54 -7.57
CA SER A 152 18.24 1.53 -7.43
C SER A 152 17.85 0.21 -8.08
N VAL A 153 16.59 -0.20 -7.95
CA VAL A 153 16.07 -1.44 -8.56
C VAL A 153 16.03 -1.30 -10.09
N ILE A 154 15.49 -0.19 -10.62
CA ILE A 154 15.48 0.10 -12.05
C ILE A 154 16.91 0.08 -12.63
N GLN A 155 17.89 0.68 -11.93
CA GLN A 155 19.28 0.66 -12.39
C GLN A 155 19.89 -0.76 -12.40
N LYS A 156 19.49 -1.65 -11.49
CA LYS A 156 19.93 -3.04 -11.52
C LYS A 156 19.44 -3.77 -12.77
N VAL A 157 18.17 -3.53 -13.17
CA VAL A 157 17.60 -4.09 -14.42
C VAL A 157 18.33 -3.51 -15.64
N LYS A 158 18.46 -2.19 -15.74
CA LYS A 158 19.17 -1.54 -16.85
C LYS A 158 20.59 -2.03 -17.02
N ASN A 159 21.29 -2.27 -15.92
CA ASN A 159 22.66 -2.78 -15.91
C ASN A 159 22.74 -4.31 -16.01
N ARG A 160 21.63 -4.99 -16.32
CA ARG A 160 21.54 -6.44 -16.48
C ARG A 160 22.04 -7.24 -15.27
N LYS A 161 21.92 -6.66 -14.06
CA LYS A 161 22.13 -7.36 -12.79
C LYS A 161 20.92 -8.14 -12.36
N LEU A 162 19.76 -7.78 -12.89
CA LEU A 162 18.48 -8.45 -12.82
C LEU A 162 17.87 -8.45 -14.20
N ASP A 163 17.10 -9.47 -14.54
CA ASP A 163 16.40 -9.55 -15.82
C ASP A 163 15.15 -8.66 -15.81
N ALA A 164 14.47 -8.60 -14.66
CA ALA A 164 13.29 -7.74 -14.48
C ALA A 164 13.08 -7.36 -13.00
N ALA A 165 12.11 -6.47 -12.80
CA ALA A 165 11.60 -6.11 -11.48
C ALA A 165 10.09 -5.85 -11.54
N VAL A 166 9.36 -6.22 -10.48
CA VAL A 166 7.95 -5.89 -10.29
C VAL A 166 7.83 -4.84 -9.21
N LEU A 167 7.22 -3.71 -9.57
CA LEU A 167 7.09 -2.51 -8.74
C LEU A 167 5.63 -2.02 -8.74
N ALA A 168 5.22 -1.26 -7.72
CA ALA A 168 3.93 -0.57 -7.75
C ALA A 168 3.93 0.53 -8.83
N ALA A 169 2.91 0.55 -9.69
CA ALA A 169 2.77 1.55 -10.73
C ALA A 169 2.73 2.97 -10.15
N SER A 170 2.04 3.16 -9.03
CA SER A 170 1.95 4.44 -8.33
C SER A 170 3.30 5.00 -7.88
N ASP A 171 4.22 4.14 -7.43
CA ASP A 171 5.56 4.56 -7.00
C ASP A 171 6.40 4.99 -8.20
N VAL A 172 6.30 4.23 -9.29
CA VAL A 172 6.96 4.54 -10.58
C VAL A 172 6.42 5.86 -11.14
N GLU A 173 5.11 6.10 -11.02
CA GLU A 173 4.43 7.32 -11.46
C GLU A 173 4.88 8.54 -10.64
N ARG A 174 4.87 8.46 -9.30
CA ARG A 174 5.34 9.55 -8.42
C ARG A 174 6.79 9.91 -8.67
N LEU A 175 7.61 8.93 -8.99
CA LEU A 175 9.02 9.14 -9.32
C LEU A 175 9.26 9.56 -10.77
N LYS A 176 8.20 9.69 -11.60
CA LYS A 176 8.28 10.04 -13.03
C LYS A 176 9.17 9.08 -13.81
N LYS A 177 8.99 7.78 -13.61
CA LYS A 177 9.77 6.70 -14.21
C LYS A 177 8.94 5.80 -15.12
N GLN A 178 7.78 6.27 -15.60
CA GLN A 178 6.87 5.51 -16.45
C GLN A 178 7.52 5.02 -17.75
N ASP A 179 8.53 5.73 -18.27
CA ASP A 179 9.28 5.35 -19.46
C ASP A 179 10.02 4.00 -19.31
N TYR A 180 10.17 3.49 -18.09
CA TYR A 180 10.79 2.20 -17.84
C TYR A 180 9.78 1.06 -17.72
N VAL A 181 8.49 1.36 -17.74
CA VAL A 181 7.43 0.35 -17.65
C VAL A 181 7.28 -0.35 -19.00
N VAL A 182 7.43 -1.66 -18.99
CA VAL A 182 7.25 -2.49 -20.19
C VAL A 182 5.86 -3.11 -20.21
N GLU A 183 5.32 -3.46 -19.02
CA GLU A 183 4.04 -4.14 -18.91
C GLU A 183 3.32 -3.74 -17.62
N PHE A 184 1.98 -3.60 -17.68
CA PHE A 184 1.12 -3.55 -16.51
C PHE A 184 0.62 -4.97 -16.22
N LEU A 185 0.89 -5.47 -15.02
CA LEU A 185 0.45 -6.80 -14.63
C LEU A 185 -1.02 -6.77 -14.21
N THR A 186 -1.82 -7.60 -14.84
CA THR A 186 -3.24 -7.76 -14.51
C THR A 186 -3.41 -8.51 -13.18
N CYS A 187 -4.58 -8.43 -12.56
CA CYS A 187 -4.91 -9.15 -11.33
C CYS A 187 -4.84 -10.68 -11.49
N SER A 188 -4.97 -11.20 -12.71
CA SER A 188 -4.74 -12.63 -12.97
C SER A 188 -3.29 -13.05 -12.69
N ILE A 189 -2.33 -12.13 -12.84
CA ILE A 189 -0.91 -12.35 -12.54
C ILE A 189 -0.59 -11.90 -11.11
N CYS A 190 -0.90 -10.64 -10.78
CA CYS A 190 -0.51 -10.07 -9.49
C CYS A 190 -1.56 -9.08 -8.96
N ILE A 191 -2.35 -9.51 -7.98
CA ILE A 191 -3.27 -8.63 -7.23
C ILE A 191 -2.44 -7.73 -6.31
N PRO A 192 -2.70 -6.41 -6.32
CA PRO A 192 -1.93 -5.44 -5.54
C PRO A 192 -2.11 -5.61 -4.02
N ALA A 193 -1.31 -4.91 -3.24
CA ALA A 193 -1.54 -4.76 -1.82
C ALA A 193 -2.78 -3.90 -1.55
N ALA A 194 -3.54 -4.23 -0.51
CA ALA A 194 -4.65 -3.40 -0.08
C ALA A 194 -4.19 -1.97 0.20
N GLY A 195 -4.90 -0.98 -0.35
CA GLY A 195 -4.54 0.43 -0.24
C GLY A 195 -3.48 0.93 -1.24
N GLN A 196 -2.90 0.06 -2.06
CA GLN A 196 -1.88 0.46 -3.04
C GLN A 196 -2.40 1.55 -3.99
N GLY A 197 -1.60 2.58 -4.20
CA GLY A 197 -1.91 3.71 -5.09
C GLY A 197 -2.42 4.96 -4.37
N SER A 198 -3.02 4.84 -3.19
CA SER A 198 -3.53 5.98 -2.42
C SER A 198 -2.63 6.35 -1.24
N LEU A 199 -2.73 7.61 -0.83
CA LEU A 199 -2.14 8.09 0.42
C LEU A 199 -3.22 8.20 1.49
N ALA A 200 -2.90 7.74 2.68
CA ALA A 200 -3.72 7.94 3.85
C ALA A 200 -3.16 9.08 4.70
N VAL A 201 -4.04 9.96 5.17
CA VAL A 201 -3.70 11.00 6.14
C VAL A 201 -4.34 10.62 7.47
N LEU A 202 -3.50 10.16 8.40
CA LEU A 202 -3.93 9.80 9.75
C LEU A 202 -3.93 11.03 10.65
N VAL A 203 -4.89 11.06 11.57
CA VAL A 203 -5.05 12.11 12.59
C VAL A 203 -5.47 11.49 13.92
N ARG A 204 -5.29 12.21 15.02
CA ARG A 204 -5.89 11.80 16.29
C ARG A 204 -7.41 11.88 16.22
N SER A 205 -8.09 10.91 16.83
CA SER A 205 -9.55 10.78 16.75
C SER A 205 -10.31 11.90 17.50
N ASP A 206 -9.66 12.58 18.43
CA ASP A 206 -10.21 13.71 19.20
C ASP A 206 -9.89 15.10 18.62
N GLU A 207 -9.05 15.18 17.57
CA GLU A 207 -8.61 16.43 16.96
C GLU A 207 -9.55 16.93 15.83
N GLU A 208 -10.72 17.39 16.21
CA GLU A 208 -11.78 17.82 15.25
C GLU A 208 -11.32 18.93 14.28
N GLN A 209 -10.43 19.82 14.70
CA GLN A 209 -9.95 20.92 13.85
C GLN A 209 -9.05 20.39 12.74
N VAL A 210 -8.16 19.44 13.05
CA VAL A 210 -7.29 18.77 12.09
C VAL A 210 -8.11 17.96 11.10
N LYS A 211 -9.05 17.14 11.62
CA LYS A 211 -9.97 16.35 10.77
C LYS A 211 -10.72 17.24 9.78
N LYS A 212 -11.27 18.36 10.25
CA LYS A 212 -11.98 19.30 9.39
C LYS A 212 -11.09 19.92 8.31
N ALA A 213 -9.84 20.24 8.63
CA ALA A 213 -8.90 20.81 7.67
C ALA A 213 -8.51 19.78 6.57
N ILE A 214 -8.33 18.51 6.97
CA ILE A 214 -7.85 17.44 6.08
C ILE A 214 -8.98 16.84 5.26
N ARG A 215 -10.20 16.77 5.78
CA ARG A 215 -11.35 16.13 5.11
C ARG A 215 -11.58 16.58 3.67
N GLY A 216 -11.17 17.81 3.32
CA GLY A 216 -11.36 18.35 1.97
C GLY A 216 -10.61 17.62 0.87
N ILE A 217 -9.52 16.93 1.20
CA ILE A 217 -8.72 16.14 0.24
C ILE A 217 -9.16 14.66 0.18
N ASN A 218 -10.18 14.28 0.94
CA ASN A 218 -10.66 12.91 0.90
C ASN A 218 -11.37 12.61 -0.43
N HIS A 219 -10.94 11.56 -1.12
CA HIS A 219 -11.57 11.05 -2.33
C HIS A 219 -12.55 9.93 -1.98
N PRO A 220 -13.88 10.13 -2.12
CA PRO A 220 -14.87 9.19 -1.60
C PRO A 220 -14.79 7.80 -2.22
N ALA A 221 -14.52 7.69 -3.53
CA ALA A 221 -14.44 6.39 -4.19
C ALA A 221 -13.22 5.59 -3.67
N SER A 222 -12.03 6.20 -3.68
CA SER A 222 -10.82 5.56 -3.16
C SER A 222 -10.95 5.19 -1.68
N TYR A 223 -11.63 6.04 -0.89
CA TYR A 223 -11.92 5.74 0.51
C TYR A 223 -12.77 4.45 0.64
N SER A 224 -13.87 4.34 -0.11
CA SER A 224 -14.72 3.15 -0.08
C SER A 224 -13.99 1.90 -0.57
N GLU A 225 -13.23 2.00 -1.66
CA GLU A 225 -12.42 0.88 -2.17
C GLU A 225 -11.46 0.36 -1.09
N ILE A 226 -10.69 1.25 -0.46
CA ILE A 226 -9.68 0.88 0.52
C ILE A 226 -10.30 0.37 1.82
N ILE A 227 -11.43 0.92 2.28
CA ILE A 227 -12.13 0.39 3.45
C ILE A 227 -12.57 -1.06 3.21
N ALA A 228 -13.07 -1.39 2.01
CA ALA A 228 -13.43 -2.77 1.67
C ALA A 228 -12.22 -3.71 1.64
N GLU A 229 -11.10 -3.25 1.08
CA GLU A 229 -9.84 -3.99 1.04
C GLU A 229 -9.30 -4.26 2.45
N TRP A 230 -9.30 -3.26 3.34
CA TRP A 230 -8.88 -3.44 4.73
C TRP A 230 -9.84 -4.31 5.55
N ALA A 231 -11.16 -4.24 5.29
CA ALA A 231 -12.12 -5.12 5.91
C ALA A 231 -11.88 -6.59 5.52
N PHE A 232 -11.50 -6.85 4.26
CA PHE A 232 -11.06 -8.16 3.81
C PHE A 232 -9.83 -8.65 4.61
N LEU A 233 -8.78 -7.83 4.73
CA LEU A 233 -7.57 -8.18 5.48
C LEU A 233 -7.87 -8.44 6.96
N ASP A 234 -8.67 -7.56 7.59
CA ASP A 234 -9.02 -7.68 9.02
C ASP A 234 -9.80 -8.96 9.31
N HIS A 235 -10.80 -9.28 8.47
CA HIS A 235 -11.61 -10.49 8.65
C HIS A 235 -10.85 -11.76 8.31
N LEU A 236 -9.96 -11.71 7.33
CA LEU A 236 -9.07 -12.82 6.98
C LEU A 236 -8.16 -13.21 8.15
N GLY A 237 -7.78 -12.23 8.98
CA GLY A 237 -6.91 -12.44 10.14
C GLY A 237 -5.52 -12.94 9.77
N ALA A 238 -5.07 -12.62 8.56
CA ALA A 238 -3.78 -13.07 8.04
C ALA A 238 -2.61 -12.45 8.82
N PRO A 239 -1.53 -13.20 9.08
CA PRO A 239 -0.30 -12.63 9.60
C PRO A 239 0.23 -11.53 8.66
N GLU A 240 0.93 -10.54 9.23
CA GLU A 240 1.46 -9.40 8.47
C GLU A 240 2.35 -9.78 7.27
N HIS A 241 2.99 -10.94 7.35
CA HIS A 241 3.87 -11.48 6.31
C HIS A 241 3.19 -12.51 5.39
N ALA A 242 1.86 -12.66 5.48
CA ALA A 242 1.14 -13.56 4.59
C ALA A 242 1.04 -12.97 3.17
N PRO A 243 1.15 -13.81 2.13
CA PRO A 243 1.00 -13.36 0.75
C PRO A 243 -0.49 -13.13 0.42
N VAL A 244 -1.00 -11.98 0.82
CA VAL A 244 -2.39 -11.56 0.62
C VAL A 244 -2.44 -10.29 -0.23
N GLY A 245 -3.35 -10.25 -1.20
CA GLY A 245 -3.64 -9.10 -2.03
C GLY A 245 -5.12 -8.79 -2.08
N ALA A 246 -5.46 -7.51 -2.26
CA ALA A 246 -6.84 -7.07 -2.44
C ALA A 246 -6.91 -5.83 -3.32
N LEU A 247 -7.96 -5.75 -4.14
CA LEU A 247 -8.24 -4.61 -5.00
C LEU A 247 -9.75 -4.36 -5.05
N GLY A 248 -10.16 -3.20 -4.57
CA GLY A 248 -11.49 -2.64 -4.77
C GLY A 248 -11.53 -1.78 -6.03
N SER A 249 -12.63 -1.80 -6.75
CA SER A 249 -12.90 -0.89 -7.85
C SER A 249 -14.38 -0.50 -7.88
N ILE A 250 -14.67 0.77 -8.10
CA ILE A 250 -16.04 1.30 -8.12
C ILE A 250 -16.40 1.70 -9.55
N GLU A 251 -17.50 1.11 -10.04
CA GLU A 251 -18.16 1.52 -11.26
C GLU A 251 -19.61 1.97 -10.95
N GLY A 252 -19.85 3.25 -11.05
CA GLY A 252 -21.15 3.85 -10.69
C GLY A 252 -21.48 3.68 -9.19
N LYS A 253 -22.38 2.76 -8.86
CA LYS A 253 -22.77 2.43 -7.48
C LYS A 253 -22.36 1.01 -7.06
N VAL A 254 -21.66 0.31 -7.91
CA VAL A 254 -21.20 -1.06 -7.66
C VAL A 254 -19.75 -1.00 -7.24
N LEU A 255 -19.45 -1.57 -6.09
CA LEU A 255 -18.11 -1.87 -5.63
C LEU A 255 -17.83 -3.34 -5.95
N GLU A 256 -16.84 -3.59 -6.78
CA GLU A 256 -16.23 -4.90 -6.98
C GLU A 256 -14.99 -5.00 -6.09
N LEU A 257 -14.88 -6.09 -5.37
CA LEU A 257 -13.72 -6.37 -4.52
C LEU A 257 -13.14 -7.72 -4.91
N GLU A 258 -11.90 -7.71 -5.33
CA GLU A 258 -11.09 -8.87 -5.70
C GLU A 258 -10.04 -9.11 -4.63
N GLY A 259 -9.86 -10.37 -4.20
CA GLY A 259 -8.88 -10.70 -3.19
C GLY A 259 -8.32 -12.09 -3.33
N MET A 260 -7.11 -12.26 -2.83
CA MET A 260 -6.42 -13.54 -2.86
C MET A 260 -5.56 -13.78 -1.63
N ILE A 261 -5.29 -15.07 -1.38
CA ILE A 261 -4.21 -15.56 -0.54
C ILE A 261 -3.43 -16.62 -1.32
N ALA A 262 -2.11 -16.67 -1.11
CA ALA A 262 -1.27 -17.70 -1.71
C ALA A 262 -0.39 -18.37 -0.66
N SER A 263 0.16 -19.53 -1.00
CA SER A 263 1.28 -20.12 -0.26
C SER A 263 2.56 -19.31 -0.48
N PRO A 264 3.45 -19.18 0.52
CA PRO A 264 4.69 -18.40 0.37
C PRO A 264 5.61 -18.87 -0.78
N ASP A 265 5.54 -20.15 -1.13
CA ASP A 265 6.31 -20.75 -2.24
C ASP A 265 5.63 -20.63 -3.60
N GLY A 266 4.42 -20.06 -3.66
CA GLY A 266 3.64 -19.87 -4.88
C GLY A 266 3.06 -21.15 -5.48
N THR A 267 2.99 -22.26 -4.73
CA THR A 267 2.41 -23.52 -5.25
C THR A 267 0.88 -23.50 -5.24
N GLU A 268 0.28 -22.73 -4.35
CA GLU A 268 -1.17 -22.60 -4.20
C GLU A 268 -1.59 -21.12 -4.17
N ARG A 269 -2.72 -20.82 -4.79
CA ARG A 269 -3.36 -19.50 -4.76
C ARG A 269 -4.87 -19.68 -4.73
N ILE A 270 -5.52 -19.07 -3.76
CA ILE A 270 -6.97 -18.98 -3.65
C ILE A 270 -7.36 -17.52 -3.94
N HIS A 271 -8.32 -17.36 -4.82
CA HIS A 271 -8.77 -16.08 -5.33
C HIS A 271 -10.29 -16.08 -5.43
N SER A 272 -10.92 -14.96 -5.03
CA SER A 272 -12.35 -14.73 -5.23
C SER A 272 -12.63 -13.28 -5.57
N VAL A 273 -13.81 -13.02 -6.13
CA VAL A 273 -14.32 -11.69 -6.48
C VAL A 273 -15.75 -11.58 -6.01
N VAL A 274 -16.06 -10.52 -5.28
CA VAL A 274 -17.42 -10.21 -4.83
C VAL A 274 -17.85 -8.85 -5.33
N LYS A 275 -19.16 -8.66 -5.49
CA LYS A 275 -19.75 -7.37 -5.87
C LYS A 275 -20.85 -6.98 -4.89
N GLY A 276 -20.93 -5.68 -4.60
CA GLY A 276 -21.94 -5.10 -3.72
C GLY A 276 -22.18 -3.64 -4.02
N SER A 277 -23.05 -3.01 -3.25
CA SER A 277 -23.31 -1.59 -3.36
C SER A 277 -22.32 -0.78 -2.53
N VAL A 278 -21.90 0.37 -3.03
CA VAL A 278 -21.20 1.39 -2.24
C VAL A 278 -22.02 1.71 -0.99
N GLY A 279 -21.39 1.82 0.17
CA GLY A 279 -22.03 1.96 1.48
C GLY A 279 -22.05 0.66 2.30
N HIS A 280 -21.61 -0.47 1.72
CA HIS A 280 -21.51 -1.80 2.35
C HIS A 280 -20.08 -2.35 2.25
N GLU A 281 -19.10 -1.48 2.36
CA GLU A 281 -17.67 -1.78 2.16
C GLU A 281 -17.19 -2.89 3.11
N VAL A 282 -17.55 -2.76 4.40
CA VAL A 282 -17.12 -3.70 5.45
C VAL A 282 -17.74 -5.07 5.22
N GLU A 283 -19.05 -5.12 5.03
CA GLU A 283 -19.76 -6.39 4.76
C GLU A 283 -19.24 -7.09 3.51
N LEU A 284 -18.83 -6.31 2.49
CA LEU A 284 -18.28 -6.86 1.27
C LEU A 284 -16.88 -7.46 1.51
N GLY A 285 -16.04 -6.78 2.27
CA GLY A 285 -14.73 -7.28 2.68
C GLY A 285 -14.83 -8.56 3.51
N GLU A 286 -15.73 -8.59 4.50
CA GLU A 286 -16.00 -9.78 5.33
C GLU A 286 -16.49 -10.95 4.47
N LYS A 287 -17.40 -10.69 3.52
CA LYS A 287 -17.91 -11.70 2.60
C LYS A 287 -16.78 -12.31 1.75
N LEU A 288 -15.93 -11.47 1.16
CA LEU A 288 -14.80 -11.94 0.36
C LEU A 288 -13.84 -12.79 1.19
N ALA A 289 -13.53 -12.35 2.42
CA ALA A 289 -12.66 -13.10 3.31
C ALA A 289 -13.24 -14.48 3.65
N GLN A 290 -14.55 -14.55 3.93
CA GLN A 290 -15.22 -15.81 4.21
C GLN A 290 -15.17 -16.75 3.00
N GLU A 291 -15.42 -16.24 1.78
CA GLU A 291 -15.32 -17.06 0.55
C GLU A 291 -13.90 -17.61 0.34
N VAL A 292 -12.87 -16.80 0.55
CA VAL A 292 -11.47 -17.22 0.45
C VAL A 292 -11.11 -18.26 1.52
N LEU A 293 -11.55 -18.05 2.76
CA LEU A 293 -11.31 -18.99 3.86
C LEU A 293 -12.01 -20.34 3.64
N ASP A 294 -13.23 -20.32 3.12
CA ASP A 294 -14.02 -21.55 2.86
C ASP A 294 -13.50 -22.32 1.64
N ALA A 295 -12.83 -21.64 0.71
CA ALA A 295 -12.15 -22.24 -0.43
C ALA A 295 -10.79 -22.90 -0.08
N GLY A 296 -10.37 -22.89 1.21
CA GLY A 296 -9.14 -23.51 1.69
C GLY A 296 -8.08 -22.49 2.18
N GLY A 297 -8.38 -21.19 2.15
CA GLY A 297 -7.46 -20.15 2.59
C GLY A 297 -7.00 -20.30 4.05
N ARG A 298 -7.78 -21.01 4.90
CA ARG A 298 -7.40 -21.28 6.29
C ARG A 298 -6.09 -22.08 6.38
N ASP A 299 -5.89 -23.03 5.45
CA ASP A 299 -4.70 -23.87 5.45
C ASP A 299 -3.46 -23.10 5.03
N LEU A 300 -3.62 -22.08 4.16
CA LEU A 300 -2.54 -21.20 3.71
C LEU A 300 -2.15 -20.14 4.75
N LEU A 301 -3.01 -19.86 5.74
CA LEU A 301 -2.73 -18.95 6.87
C LEU A 301 -1.95 -19.62 7.99
N GLN A 302 -1.95 -20.94 8.06
CA GLN A 302 -1.19 -21.66 9.08
C GLN A 302 0.29 -21.54 8.75
N GLU A 303 1.10 -21.11 9.72
CA GLU A 303 2.56 -21.19 9.58
C GLU A 303 2.93 -22.63 9.29
N PRO A 304 3.75 -22.91 8.26
CA PRO A 304 4.26 -24.26 8.10
C PRO A 304 4.99 -24.61 9.41
N ASP A 305 4.56 -25.69 10.07
CA ASP A 305 5.25 -26.24 11.23
C ASP A 305 6.73 -26.35 10.85
N LEU A 306 7.55 -25.48 11.42
CA LEU A 306 9.01 -25.55 11.29
C LEU A 306 9.47 -26.84 11.98
N ARG A 307 9.38 -27.97 11.25
CA ARG A 307 10.00 -29.23 11.63
C ARG A 307 11.45 -29.29 11.14
#